data_3ebd4725a249ef98ec3afbbbd67d1b9c
#
_entry.id   3ebd4725a249ef98ec3afbbbd67d1b9c
#
_cell.length_a   1.000
_cell.length_b   1.000
_cell.length_c   1.000
_cell.angle_alpha   90.00
_cell.angle_beta   90.00
_cell.angle_gamma   90.00
#
_symmetry.space_group_name_H-M   'P 1'
#
loop_
_entity.id
_entity.type
_entity.pdbx_description
1 polymer ?
#
loop_
_entity_poly.entity_id
_entity_poly.type
_entity_poly.pdbx_seq_one_letter_code
_entity_poly.pdbx_strand_id
1 'polypeptide(L)'
;MLVAACGGETAGTNAQNGKPAAGSADTAAEADSHAAGKKILVAYFSRAGENYAVGNIEKGNTHIVADMIAEMTGDDVFEIKTITPYPTTYKETTEIAKQKLAENARPALAAQVPNMADYDVVFLGYPIWWSDLPTPVYTFLEGYDWGARPSSPLLHQRVMC
;
A
#
# COMPACT_ATOMS: atom_id res chain seq x y z
N MET A 1 -47.33 0.87 -30.70
CA MET A 1 -48.05 2.13 -30.88
C MET A 1 -47.06 3.24 -30.56
N LEU A 2 -46.60 3.76 -31.62
CA LEU A 2 -46.40 5.14 -32.11
C LEU A 2 -45.38 5.95 -31.32
N VAL A 3 -44.26 6.23 -31.92
CA VAL A 3 -43.91 7.23 -32.97
C VAL A 3 -43.48 8.55 -32.33
N ALA A 4 -42.33 8.93 -32.58
CA ALA A 4 -41.67 9.83 -33.53
C ALA A 4 -41.14 11.05 -32.75
N ALA A 5 -40.02 11.54 -32.99
CA ALA A 5 -39.20 11.99 -34.09
C ALA A 5 -39.02 13.51 -34.05
N CYS A 6 -37.85 13.90 -34.48
CA CYS A 6 -37.41 15.17 -35.09
C CYS A 6 -37.37 16.39 -34.19
N GLY A 7 -36.34 17.17 -34.13
CA GLY A 7 -35.36 17.62 -35.11
C GLY A 7 -35.29 19.12 -35.02
N GLY A 8 -34.15 19.73 -35.21
CA GLY A 8 -34.07 21.17 -35.41
C GLY A 8 -32.70 21.74 -35.04
N GLU A 9 -31.83 21.80 -36.04
CA GLU A 9 -30.63 22.64 -36.07
C GLU A 9 -30.99 24.12 -35.96
N THR A 10 -30.18 24.88 -35.23
CA THR A 10 -29.73 26.19 -35.70
C THR A 10 -28.42 26.60 -35.07
N ALA A 11 -27.50 26.95 -35.92
CA ALA A 11 -26.21 27.53 -35.64
C ALA A 11 -26.32 28.91 -35.00
N GLY A 12 -25.38 29.19 -34.08
CA GLY A 12 -25.19 30.51 -33.53
C GLY A 12 -23.80 30.66 -32.99
N THR A 13 -22.89 31.12 -33.84
CA THR A 13 -21.56 31.62 -33.51
C THR A 13 -21.65 32.76 -32.51
N ASN A 14 -20.88 32.66 -31.38
CA ASN A 14 -20.25 33.88 -30.85
C ASN A 14 -18.99 33.52 -30.07
N ALA A 15 -17.88 34.03 -30.60
CA ALA A 15 -16.59 34.03 -29.97
C ALA A 15 -16.55 35.13 -28.92
N GLN A 16 -16.18 34.78 -27.67
CA GLN A 16 -15.56 35.79 -26.79
C GLN A 16 -14.61 35.09 -25.78
N ASN A 17 -13.40 35.36 -26.04
CA ASN A 17 -12.20 35.54 -25.22
C ASN A 17 -12.46 35.51 -23.70
N GLY A 18 -11.98 34.46 -23.03
CA GLY A 18 -11.92 34.35 -21.56
C GLY A 18 -10.62 33.64 -21.17
N LYS A 19 -9.64 34.44 -20.79
CA LYS A 19 -8.35 34.11 -20.16
C LYS A 19 -8.45 32.90 -19.22
N PRO A 20 -7.56 31.89 -19.30
CA PRO A 20 -7.49 30.87 -18.27
C PRO A 20 -6.89 31.49 -17.01
N ALA A 21 -7.68 31.47 -15.94
CA ALA A 21 -7.20 31.79 -14.61
C ALA A 21 -6.20 30.72 -14.18
N ALA A 22 -4.99 31.15 -13.89
CA ALA A 22 -4.01 30.40 -13.16
C ALA A 22 -4.59 30.11 -11.76
N GLY A 23 -4.89 28.84 -11.50
CA GLY A 23 -5.37 28.33 -10.22
C GLY A 23 -4.43 27.26 -9.72
N SER A 24 -3.56 27.65 -8.81
CA SER A 24 -3.05 26.89 -7.67
C SER A 24 -2.23 25.63 -7.95
N ALA A 25 -0.97 25.88 -8.24
CA ALA A 25 0.13 24.98 -7.92
C ALA A 25 0.62 25.33 -6.48
N ASP A 26 -0.12 24.88 -5.45
CA ASP A 26 0.31 25.14 -4.05
C ASP A 26 -0.06 23.99 -3.09
N THR A 27 -0.16 22.75 -3.59
CA THR A 27 -0.42 21.61 -2.72
C THR A 27 0.74 20.60 -2.66
N ALA A 28 1.85 20.86 -3.36
CA ALA A 28 3.02 19.99 -3.36
C ALA A 28 4.10 20.41 -2.34
N ALA A 29 3.99 21.58 -1.73
CA ALA A 29 5.03 22.12 -0.84
C ALA A 29 4.84 21.77 0.64
N GLU A 30 3.67 21.24 1.06
CA GLU A 30 3.42 20.91 2.47
C GLU A 30 3.78 19.46 2.86
N ALA A 31 3.99 18.58 1.88
CA ALA A 31 4.42 17.20 2.16
C ALA A 31 5.91 17.09 2.53
N ASP A 32 6.72 18.04 2.11
CA ASP A 32 8.17 17.99 2.29
C ASP A 32 8.65 18.49 3.66
N SER A 33 7.81 19.21 4.41
CA SER A 33 8.19 19.74 5.72
C SER A 33 7.98 18.80 6.90
N HIS A 34 7.21 17.70 6.72
CA HIS A 34 6.91 16.76 7.81
C HIS A 34 7.92 15.62 7.96
N ALA A 35 8.68 15.32 6.91
CA ALA A 35 9.71 14.27 6.93
C ALA A 35 11.11 14.79 7.26
N ALA A 36 11.33 16.11 7.21
CA ALA A 36 12.65 16.71 7.43
C ALA A 36 13.16 16.39 8.82
N GLY A 37 14.12 15.48 8.90
CA GLY A 37 14.84 15.09 10.14
C GLY A 37 14.27 13.87 10.86
N LYS A 38 13.23 13.20 10.35
CA LYS A 38 12.72 11.94 10.91
C LYS A 38 13.28 10.75 10.13
N LYS A 39 13.70 9.72 10.85
CA LYS A 39 14.10 8.47 10.23
C LYS A 39 12.88 7.59 9.97
N ILE A 40 12.64 7.25 8.73
CA ILE A 40 11.45 6.53 8.28
C ILE A 40 11.82 5.11 7.85
N LEU A 41 10.95 4.15 8.15
CA LEU A 41 11.03 2.78 7.64
C LEU A 41 9.78 2.47 6.84
N VAL A 42 9.95 1.95 5.63
CA VAL A 42 8.86 1.37 4.82
C VAL A 42 8.91 -0.15 4.94
N ALA A 43 8.20 -0.71 5.90
CA ALA A 43 8.07 -2.15 6.08
C ALA A 43 6.86 -2.66 5.30
N TYR A 44 7.01 -3.76 4.56
CA TYR A 44 5.89 -4.30 3.80
C TYR A 44 5.95 -5.83 3.66
N PHE A 45 4.76 -6.43 3.61
CA PHE A 45 4.56 -7.81 3.17
C PHE A 45 3.88 -7.80 1.81
N SER A 46 4.43 -8.49 0.83
CA SER A 46 3.88 -8.58 -0.51
C SER A 46 4.11 -9.96 -1.11
N ARG A 47 3.35 -10.31 -2.13
CA ARG A 47 3.50 -11.57 -2.84
C ARG A 47 3.42 -11.35 -4.35
N ALA A 48 4.41 -11.85 -5.06
CA ALA A 48 4.37 -12.08 -6.51
C ALA A 48 3.66 -13.40 -6.83
N GLY A 49 3.52 -13.72 -8.10
CA GLY A 49 2.84 -14.92 -8.57
C GLY A 49 1.36 -14.67 -8.89
N GLU A 50 0.57 -15.72 -8.86
CA GLU A 50 -0.84 -15.64 -9.20
C GLU A 50 -1.63 -14.93 -8.10
N ASN A 51 -2.34 -13.85 -8.46
CA ASN A 51 -3.15 -13.03 -7.57
C ASN A 51 -4.60 -12.94 -8.05
N TYR A 52 -5.52 -12.68 -7.13
CA TYR A 52 -6.94 -12.55 -7.44
C TYR A 52 -7.21 -11.45 -8.46
N ALA A 53 -7.99 -11.77 -9.50
CA ALA A 53 -8.45 -10.88 -10.57
C ALA A 53 -7.36 -10.22 -11.45
N VAL A 54 -6.07 -10.27 -11.08
CA VAL A 54 -4.97 -9.67 -11.87
C VAL A 54 -4.04 -10.71 -12.51
N GLY A 55 -4.22 -12.00 -12.18
CA GLY A 55 -3.42 -13.09 -12.72
C GLY A 55 -2.01 -13.15 -12.13
N ASN A 56 -1.04 -13.60 -12.94
CA ASN A 56 0.34 -13.76 -12.50
C ASN A 56 1.12 -12.44 -12.64
N ILE A 57 1.65 -11.95 -11.54
CA ILE A 57 2.44 -10.71 -11.47
C ILE A 57 3.84 -10.99 -10.95
N GLU A 58 4.84 -10.30 -11.50
CA GLU A 58 6.24 -10.44 -11.10
C GLU A 58 6.53 -9.68 -9.80
N LYS A 59 5.83 -8.58 -9.57
CA LYS A 59 5.96 -7.71 -8.39
C LYS A 59 4.60 -7.47 -7.78
N GLY A 60 4.44 -7.81 -6.51
CA GLY A 60 3.16 -7.61 -5.82
C GLY A 60 2.79 -6.14 -5.66
N ASN A 61 1.49 -5.83 -5.68
CA ASN A 61 0.99 -4.46 -5.62
C ASN A 61 1.45 -3.69 -4.36
N THR A 62 1.50 -4.36 -3.22
CA THR A 62 2.01 -3.74 -1.97
C THR A 62 3.48 -3.35 -2.09
N HIS A 63 4.29 -4.17 -2.77
CA HIS A 63 5.69 -3.88 -3.04
C HIS A 63 5.83 -2.63 -3.93
N ILE A 64 5.00 -2.51 -4.98
CA ILE A 64 5.01 -1.34 -5.87
C ILE A 64 4.71 -0.06 -5.07
N VAL A 65 3.71 -0.09 -4.19
CA VAL A 65 3.38 1.06 -3.33
C VAL A 65 4.49 1.37 -2.34
N ALA A 66 5.12 0.34 -1.77
CA ALA A 66 6.27 0.53 -0.87
C ALA A 66 7.45 1.23 -1.56
N ASP A 67 7.75 0.84 -2.82
CA ASP A 67 8.79 1.53 -3.59
C ASP A 67 8.44 3.00 -3.86
N MET A 68 7.20 3.29 -4.24
CA MET A 68 6.75 4.67 -4.46
C MET A 68 6.93 5.53 -3.20
N ILE A 69 6.61 5.00 -2.02
CA ILE A 69 6.81 5.71 -0.75
C ILE A 69 8.30 5.91 -0.50
N ALA A 70 9.10 4.86 -0.68
CA ALA A 70 10.55 4.93 -0.47
C ALA A 70 11.23 5.92 -1.44
N GLU A 71 10.79 5.97 -2.70
CA GLU A 71 11.28 6.96 -3.68
C GLU A 71 10.95 8.41 -3.25
N MET A 72 9.77 8.63 -2.66
CA MET A 72 9.37 9.95 -2.19
C MET A 72 10.07 10.38 -0.90
N THR A 73 10.35 9.44 -0.01
CA THR A 73 10.94 9.74 1.31
C THR A 73 12.47 9.62 1.32
N GLY A 74 13.03 8.78 0.43
CA GLY A 74 14.46 8.46 0.42
C GLY A 74 14.93 7.57 1.57
N ASP A 75 14.00 6.92 2.27
CA ASP A 75 14.25 6.20 3.51
C ASP A 75 14.40 4.68 3.35
N ASP A 76 14.63 3.99 4.47
CA ASP A 76 14.91 2.57 4.51
C ASP A 76 13.67 1.72 4.15
N VAL A 77 13.88 0.63 3.41
CA VAL A 77 12.84 -0.32 3.00
C VAL A 77 13.11 -1.69 3.61
N PHE A 78 12.07 -2.33 4.14
CA PHE A 78 12.15 -3.68 4.68
C PHE A 78 11.02 -4.57 4.18
N GLU A 79 11.36 -5.63 3.43
CA GLU A 79 10.38 -6.62 3.00
C GLU A 79 10.22 -7.73 4.06
N ILE A 80 9.01 -7.87 4.60
CA ILE A 80 8.66 -8.92 5.54
C ILE A 80 8.55 -10.25 4.78
N LYS A 81 9.55 -11.11 4.93
CA LYS A 81 9.60 -12.44 4.31
C LYS A 81 9.56 -13.54 5.36
N THR A 82 8.83 -14.60 5.08
CA THR A 82 8.86 -15.82 5.90
C THR A 82 10.02 -16.73 5.47
N ILE A 83 10.59 -17.50 6.41
CA ILE A 83 11.61 -18.52 6.11
C ILE A 83 11.07 -19.51 5.07
N THR A 84 9.82 -19.95 5.24
CA THR A 84 9.13 -20.78 4.25
C THR A 84 8.23 -19.88 3.41
N PRO A 85 8.55 -19.65 2.12
CA PRO A 85 7.76 -18.77 1.27
C PRO A 85 6.37 -19.35 1.00
N TYR A 86 5.42 -18.48 0.70
CA TYR A 86 4.11 -18.89 0.22
C TYR A 86 4.20 -19.42 -1.23
N PRO A 87 3.30 -20.34 -1.63
CA PRO A 87 3.23 -20.81 -3.01
C PRO A 87 2.99 -19.68 -4.01
N THR A 88 3.32 -19.94 -5.28
CA THR A 88 3.08 -18.98 -6.37
C THR A 88 1.64 -19.03 -6.88
N THR A 89 0.91 -20.13 -6.66
CA THR A 89 -0.48 -20.28 -7.08
C THR A 89 -1.42 -19.58 -6.10
N TYR A 90 -2.48 -18.96 -6.62
CA TYR A 90 -3.49 -18.28 -5.81
C TYR A 90 -4.23 -19.25 -4.88
N LYS A 91 -4.68 -20.39 -5.41
CA LYS A 91 -5.47 -21.38 -4.67
C LYS A 91 -4.73 -21.90 -3.44
N GLU A 92 -3.51 -22.40 -3.63
CA GLU A 92 -2.72 -22.94 -2.51
C GLU A 92 -2.38 -21.86 -1.48
N THR A 93 -2.07 -20.65 -1.95
CA THR A 93 -1.82 -19.50 -1.04
C THR A 93 -3.03 -19.20 -0.17
N THR A 94 -4.23 -19.15 -0.76
CA THR A 94 -5.46 -18.84 -0.01
C THR A 94 -5.82 -19.93 1.00
N GLU A 95 -5.60 -21.19 0.68
CA GLU A 95 -5.83 -22.33 1.59
C GLU A 95 -4.86 -22.27 2.78
N ILE A 96 -3.56 -22.09 2.52
CA ILE A 96 -2.53 -21.98 3.55
C ILE A 96 -2.76 -20.75 4.44
N ALA A 97 -3.10 -19.61 3.82
CA ALA A 97 -3.38 -18.37 4.54
C ALA A 97 -4.57 -18.53 5.49
N LYS A 98 -5.66 -19.18 5.03
CA LYS A 98 -6.84 -19.46 5.83
C LYS A 98 -6.52 -20.37 7.01
N GLN A 99 -5.76 -21.44 6.77
CA GLN A 99 -5.35 -22.36 7.82
C GLN A 99 -4.48 -21.65 8.87
N LYS A 100 -3.43 -20.92 8.44
CA LYS A 100 -2.54 -20.19 9.35
C LYS A 100 -3.30 -19.15 10.18
N LEU A 101 -4.29 -18.48 9.59
CA LEU A 101 -5.12 -17.53 10.32
C LEU A 101 -5.97 -18.22 11.38
N ALA A 102 -6.62 -19.35 11.04
CA ALA A 102 -7.43 -20.12 11.97
C ALA A 102 -6.60 -20.69 13.15
N GLU A 103 -5.35 -21.03 12.90
CA GLU A 103 -4.40 -21.54 13.90
C GLU A 103 -3.73 -20.42 14.70
N ASN A 104 -4.00 -19.13 14.42
CA ASN A 104 -3.27 -17.99 14.95
C ASN A 104 -1.75 -18.14 14.78
N ALA A 105 -1.32 -18.69 13.65
CA ALA A 105 0.09 -19.00 13.39
C ALA A 105 0.95 -17.73 13.38
N ARG A 106 2.19 -17.87 13.87
CA ARG A 106 3.22 -16.83 13.81
C ARG A 106 4.42 -17.39 13.03
N PRO A 107 4.37 -17.39 11.69
CA PRO A 107 5.45 -17.94 10.88
C PRO A 107 6.75 -17.18 11.12
N ALA A 108 7.84 -17.91 11.26
CA ALA A 108 9.16 -17.31 11.45
C ALA A 108 9.55 -16.44 10.25
N LEU A 109 10.06 -15.25 10.52
CA LEU A 109 10.55 -14.32 9.51
C LEU A 109 12.00 -14.63 9.13
N ALA A 110 12.33 -14.42 7.87
CA ALA A 110 13.68 -14.66 7.34
C ALA A 110 14.70 -13.63 7.85
N ALA A 111 14.25 -12.43 8.20
CA ALA A 111 15.07 -11.36 8.75
C ALA A 111 14.26 -10.51 9.73
N GLN A 112 14.97 -9.72 10.51
CA GLN A 112 14.40 -8.70 11.39
C GLN A 112 15.02 -7.34 11.06
N VAL A 113 14.31 -6.26 11.33
CA VAL A 113 14.85 -4.91 11.20
C VAL A 113 15.84 -4.68 12.34
N PRO A 114 17.11 -4.45 12.04
CA PRO A 114 18.06 -4.05 13.09
C PRO A 114 17.69 -2.65 13.60
N ASN A 115 17.83 -2.43 14.89
CA ASN A 115 17.65 -1.10 15.50
C ASN A 115 16.29 -0.45 15.19
N MET A 116 15.20 -1.21 15.27
CA MET A 116 13.83 -0.70 15.04
C MET A 116 13.56 0.58 15.87
N ALA A 117 14.21 0.73 17.01
CA ALA A 117 14.08 1.89 17.90
C ALA A 117 14.62 3.20 17.28
N ASP A 118 15.47 3.13 16.25
CA ASP A 118 16.05 4.29 15.59
C ASP A 118 15.08 4.98 14.62
N TYR A 119 13.97 4.32 14.26
CA TYR A 119 12.98 4.87 13.33
C TYR A 119 11.91 5.64 14.08
N ASP A 120 11.64 6.86 13.64
CA ASP A 120 10.58 7.73 14.17
C ASP A 120 9.22 7.37 13.60
N VAL A 121 9.18 6.93 12.34
CA VAL A 121 7.96 6.58 11.60
C VAL A 121 8.14 5.24 10.91
N VAL A 122 7.13 4.39 10.97
CA VAL A 122 7.09 3.12 10.23
C VAL A 122 5.83 3.09 9.38
N PHE A 123 6.01 3.08 8.05
CA PHE A 123 4.95 2.73 7.12
C PHE A 123 4.86 1.22 7.05
N LEU A 124 3.67 0.68 7.27
CA LEU A 124 3.43 -0.76 7.19
C LEU A 124 2.45 -1.08 6.08
N GLY A 125 2.95 -1.70 5.00
CA GLY A 125 2.16 -2.13 3.85
C GLY A 125 1.88 -3.64 3.86
N TYR A 126 0.61 -4.03 3.59
CA TYR A 126 0.25 -5.45 3.45
C TYR A 126 -1.05 -5.61 2.66
N PRO A 127 -1.23 -6.75 1.96
CA PRO A 127 -2.52 -7.09 1.36
C PRO A 127 -3.49 -7.59 2.45
N ILE A 128 -4.79 -7.47 2.19
CA ILE A 128 -5.78 -8.06 3.09
C ILE A 128 -6.06 -9.49 2.66
N TRP A 129 -5.86 -10.41 3.58
CA TRP A 129 -6.17 -11.81 3.39
C TRP A 129 -7.28 -12.25 4.35
N TRP A 130 -8.37 -12.77 3.81
CA TRP A 130 -9.52 -13.23 4.61
C TRP A 130 -10.05 -12.16 5.57
N SER A 131 -10.12 -10.90 5.09
CA SER A 131 -10.54 -9.72 5.86
C SER A 131 -9.65 -9.36 7.04
N ASP A 132 -8.42 -9.89 7.07
CA ASP A 132 -7.46 -9.72 8.16
C ASP A 132 -6.04 -9.49 7.63
N LEU A 133 -5.09 -9.26 8.54
CA LEU A 133 -3.66 -9.21 8.26
C LEU A 133 -3.13 -10.60 7.87
N PRO A 134 -2.21 -10.68 6.92
CA PRO A 134 -1.42 -11.90 6.74
C PRO A 134 -0.63 -12.24 8.01
N THR A 135 -0.61 -13.53 8.37
CA THR A 135 0.05 -13.97 9.63
C THR A 135 1.52 -13.57 9.79
N PRO A 136 2.35 -13.42 8.72
CA PRO A 136 3.69 -12.85 8.87
C PRO A 136 3.73 -11.42 9.39
N VAL A 137 2.68 -10.63 9.10
CA VAL A 137 2.58 -9.24 9.58
C VAL A 137 2.35 -9.21 11.09
N TYR A 138 1.56 -10.15 11.63
CA TYR A 138 1.43 -10.32 13.08
C TYR A 138 2.78 -10.65 13.73
N THR A 139 3.53 -11.60 13.16
CA THR A 139 4.88 -11.94 13.65
C THR A 139 5.79 -10.71 13.67
N PHE A 140 5.72 -9.88 12.62
CA PHE A 140 6.49 -8.64 12.55
C PHE A 140 6.07 -7.65 13.64
N LEU A 141 4.78 -7.42 13.81
CA LEU A 141 4.27 -6.49 14.81
C LEU A 141 4.59 -6.94 16.24
N GLU A 142 4.47 -8.22 16.53
CA GLU A 142 4.75 -8.78 17.86
C GLU A 142 6.25 -8.91 18.16
N GLY A 143 7.09 -8.81 17.14
CA GLY A 143 8.56 -8.91 17.27
C GLY A 143 9.25 -7.67 17.85
N TYR A 144 8.54 -6.54 18.00
CA TYR A 144 9.11 -5.27 18.46
C TYR A 144 8.26 -4.61 19.54
N ASP A 145 8.94 -3.85 20.40
CA ASP A 145 8.27 -2.98 21.37
C ASP A 145 7.88 -1.65 20.70
N TRP A 146 6.59 -1.45 20.51
CA TRP A 146 6.01 -0.24 19.94
C TRP A 146 5.63 0.82 20.99
N GLY A 147 5.63 0.44 22.29
CA GLY A 147 5.10 1.25 23.40
C GLY A 147 6.07 2.30 23.96
N ALA A 148 7.36 2.22 23.67
CA ALA A 148 8.37 3.11 24.22
C ALA A 148 8.54 4.44 23.45
N ARG A 149 7.72 4.72 22.43
CA ARG A 149 7.87 5.90 21.56
C ARG A 149 6.88 6.99 21.93
N PRO A 150 7.31 8.16 22.39
CA PRO A 150 6.41 9.21 22.86
C PRO A 150 5.60 9.91 21.75
N SER A 151 5.63 9.49 20.49
CA SER A 151 4.78 10.10 19.44
C SER A 151 5.01 9.58 18.02
N SER A 152 5.22 8.28 17.79
CA SER A 152 5.30 7.80 16.41
C SER A 152 3.92 7.31 15.95
N PRO A 153 3.25 8.00 15.04
CA PRO A 153 2.05 7.45 14.44
C PRO A 153 2.43 6.23 13.60
N LEU A 154 1.95 5.06 14.00
CA LEU A 154 1.92 3.91 13.11
C LEU A 154 0.94 4.25 11.99
N LEU A 155 1.44 4.67 10.85
CA LEU A 155 0.59 4.91 9.69
C LEU A 155 0.28 3.57 9.04
N HIS A 156 -0.93 3.11 9.26
CA HIS A 156 -1.46 1.87 8.74
C HIS A 156 -2.05 2.12 7.36
N GLN A 157 -1.33 1.80 6.30
CA GLN A 157 -1.87 1.89 4.95
C GLN A 157 -2.38 0.53 4.48
N ARG A 158 -3.70 0.44 4.39
CA ARG A 158 -4.41 -0.70 3.87
C ARG A 158 -4.44 -0.65 2.34
N VAL A 159 -3.63 -1.45 1.68
CA VAL A 159 -3.77 -1.68 0.23
C VAL A 159 -4.70 -2.87 0.04
N MET A 160 -5.92 -2.61 -0.45
CA MET A 160 -6.83 -3.67 -0.86
C MET A 160 -6.43 -4.16 -2.25
N CYS A 161 -6.12 -5.43 -2.38
CA CYS A 161 -6.01 -6.14 -3.65
C CYS A 161 -7.13 -7.16 -3.75
#